data_8a92e90b78c866a02eb6c808fe8ac31b
#
_entry.id   8a92e90b78c866a02eb6c808fe8ac31b
#
_cell.length_a   1.000
_cell.length_b   1.000
_cell.length_c   1.000
_cell.angle_alpha   90.00
_cell.angle_beta   90.00
_cell.angle_gamma   90.00
#
_symmetry.space_group_name_H-M   'P 1'
#
loop_
_entity.id
_entity.type
_entity.pdbx_description
1 polymer ?
#
loop_
_entity_poly.entity_id
_entity_poly.type
_entity_poly.pdbx_seq_one_letter_code
_entity_poly.pdbx_strand_id
1 'polypeptide(L)'
;MNVTFESTTHGDVESLVQMRIDAMKESLVRIGRFDPQRARDRFVSSFDPALCKFIVVDGVTVGFMQTRLTDDHLVIEHLYVIPEHQGKGLGSAVIAELLRAADAQSMADAVGALRDSDSNRFYQRHGFAKTTETEWDIYYVRKPQ
;
A
#
# COMPACT_ATOMS: atom_id res chain seq x y z
N MET A 1 2.11 -9.08 -18.47
CA MET A 1 1.89 -7.88 -17.63
C MET A 1 3.24 -7.24 -17.33
N ASN A 2 3.42 -6.01 -17.77
CA ASN A 2 4.67 -5.28 -17.57
C ASN A 2 4.47 -4.22 -16.48
N VAL A 3 4.93 -4.49 -15.27
CA VAL A 3 4.81 -3.59 -14.13
C VAL A 3 6.06 -2.76 -13.99
N THR A 4 5.91 -1.43 -14.00
CA THR A 4 7.00 -0.50 -13.77
C THR A 4 6.60 0.51 -12.69
N PHE A 5 7.59 1.23 -12.15
CA PHE A 5 7.37 2.22 -11.12
C PHE A 5 7.93 3.56 -11.58
N GLU A 6 7.15 4.62 -11.40
CA GLU A 6 7.56 5.97 -11.79
C GLU A 6 7.63 6.88 -10.58
N SER A 7 8.60 7.79 -10.58
CA SER A 7 8.81 8.74 -9.49
C SER A 7 7.64 9.71 -9.36
N THR A 8 7.37 10.12 -8.13
CA THR A 8 6.39 11.16 -7.82
C THR A 8 7.10 12.45 -7.41
N THR A 9 6.36 13.54 -7.41
CA THR A 9 6.81 14.85 -6.95
C THR A 9 5.79 15.44 -5.98
N HIS A 10 6.14 16.54 -5.31
CA HIS A 10 5.19 17.24 -4.44
C HIS A 10 3.94 17.69 -5.21
N GLY A 11 4.08 17.97 -6.51
CA GLY A 11 2.95 18.37 -7.36
C GLY A 11 1.92 17.27 -7.60
N ASP A 12 2.27 16.02 -7.30
CA ASP A 12 1.37 14.87 -7.50
C ASP A 12 0.47 14.60 -6.28
N VAL A 13 0.61 15.35 -5.18
CA VAL A 13 -0.04 15.03 -3.92
C VAL A 13 -1.56 14.90 -4.05
N GLU A 14 -2.23 15.78 -4.77
CA GLU A 14 -3.69 15.73 -4.90
C GLU A 14 -4.16 14.52 -5.71
N SER A 15 -3.43 14.15 -6.76
CA SER A 15 -3.72 12.94 -7.54
C SER A 15 -3.58 11.67 -6.67
N LEU A 16 -2.54 11.62 -5.85
CA LEU A 16 -2.28 10.49 -4.96
C LEU A 16 -3.34 10.39 -3.86
N VAL A 17 -3.73 11.54 -3.28
CA VAL A 17 -4.84 11.60 -2.32
C VAL A 17 -6.11 11.01 -2.92
N GLN A 18 -6.44 11.40 -4.15
CA GLN A 18 -7.65 10.91 -4.82
C GLN A 18 -7.58 9.41 -5.08
N MET A 19 -6.43 8.89 -5.52
CA MET A 19 -6.24 7.44 -5.72
C MET A 19 -6.46 6.67 -4.42
N ARG A 20 -5.91 7.18 -3.31
CA ARG A 20 -6.08 6.55 -1.99
C ARG A 20 -7.53 6.55 -1.55
N ILE A 21 -8.21 7.70 -1.69
CA ILE A 21 -9.62 7.82 -1.34
C ILE A 21 -10.45 6.84 -2.16
N ASP A 22 -10.25 6.80 -3.47
CA ASP A 22 -10.99 5.91 -4.36
C ASP A 22 -10.76 4.45 -4.00
N ALA A 23 -9.51 4.07 -3.69
CA ALA A 23 -9.18 2.70 -3.35
C ALA A 23 -9.76 2.26 -1.99
N MET A 24 -9.88 3.17 -1.04
CA MET A 24 -10.30 2.86 0.33
C MET A 24 -11.77 3.15 0.62
N LYS A 25 -12.45 3.88 -0.25
CA LYS A 25 -13.79 4.40 0.03
C LYS A 25 -14.78 3.33 0.45
N GLU A 26 -14.84 2.22 -0.29
CA GLU A 26 -15.77 1.14 0.02
C GLU A 26 -15.56 0.59 1.41
N SER A 27 -14.32 0.31 1.79
CA SER A 27 -13.99 -0.20 3.12
C SER A 27 -14.31 0.81 4.21
N LEU A 28 -13.97 2.09 3.99
CA LEU A 28 -14.23 3.15 4.98
C LEU A 28 -15.72 3.40 5.18
N VAL A 29 -16.50 3.39 4.10
CA VAL A 29 -17.96 3.52 4.18
C VAL A 29 -18.55 2.35 4.96
N ARG A 30 -18.10 1.13 4.67
CA ARG A 30 -18.60 -0.09 5.32
C ARG A 30 -18.43 -0.06 6.84
N ILE A 31 -17.31 0.49 7.32
CA ILE A 31 -17.03 0.56 8.76
C ILE A 31 -17.46 1.90 9.38
N GLY A 32 -18.12 2.78 8.62
CA GLY A 32 -18.64 4.05 9.12
C GLY A 32 -17.58 5.12 9.37
N ARG A 33 -16.42 5.04 8.68
CA ARG A 33 -15.31 5.98 8.88
C ARG A 33 -14.90 6.75 7.63
N PHE A 34 -15.76 6.84 6.64
CA PHE A 34 -15.42 7.58 5.44
C PHE A 34 -15.41 9.10 5.73
N ASP A 35 -14.23 9.69 5.70
CA ASP A 35 -14.01 11.13 5.91
C ASP A 35 -12.89 11.55 4.95
N PRO A 36 -13.22 12.17 3.81
CA PRO A 36 -12.20 12.54 2.81
C PRO A 36 -11.14 13.50 3.34
N GLN A 37 -11.50 14.42 4.22
CA GLN A 37 -10.52 15.36 4.77
C GLN A 37 -9.53 14.65 5.67
N ARG A 38 -9.99 13.74 6.53
CA ARG A 38 -9.10 12.93 7.38
C ARG A 38 -8.18 12.07 6.52
N ALA A 39 -8.73 11.44 5.48
CA ALA A 39 -7.95 10.60 4.57
C ALA A 39 -6.85 11.42 3.90
N ARG A 40 -7.16 12.63 3.47
CA ARG A 40 -6.19 13.54 2.89
C ARG A 40 -5.12 13.93 3.89
N ASP A 41 -5.50 14.37 5.07
CA ASP A 41 -4.57 14.83 6.10
C ASP A 41 -3.61 13.73 6.53
N ARG A 42 -4.10 12.51 6.69
CA ARG A 42 -3.26 11.36 7.04
C ARG A 42 -2.25 11.03 5.95
N PHE A 43 -2.66 11.10 4.69
CA PHE A 43 -1.75 10.85 3.58
C PHE A 43 -0.69 11.95 3.50
N VAL A 44 -1.10 13.21 3.52
CA VAL A 44 -0.18 14.35 3.40
C VAL A 44 0.87 14.32 4.50
N SER A 45 0.50 13.92 5.72
CA SER A 45 1.44 13.87 6.84
C SER A 45 2.55 12.83 6.67
N SER A 46 2.32 11.79 5.87
CA SER A 46 3.29 10.71 5.65
C SER A 46 3.90 10.72 4.26
N PHE A 47 3.37 11.49 3.33
CA PHE A 47 3.83 11.51 1.95
C PHE A 47 5.27 12.01 1.83
N ASP A 48 6.09 11.20 1.16
CA ASP A 48 7.47 11.54 0.85
C ASP A 48 7.72 11.20 -0.62
N PRO A 49 7.87 12.21 -1.50
CA PRO A 49 8.05 11.97 -2.93
C PRO A 49 9.29 11.17 -3.26
N ALA A 50 10.31 11.20 -2.39
CA ALA A 50 11.51 10.40 -2.58
C ALA A 50 11.24 8.89 -2.45
N LEU A 51 10.19 8.51 -1.71
CA LEU A 51 9.84 7.13 -1.42
C LEU A 51 8.58 6.65 -2.16
N CYS A 52 7.76 7.57 -2.63
CA CYS A 52 6.48 7.25 -3.25
C CYS A 52 6.65 7.07 -4.76
N LYS A 53 6.05 5.99 -5.29
CA LYS A 53 6.12 5.65 -6.71
C LYS A 53 4.72 5.38 -7.26
N PHE A 54 4.46 5.86 -8.47
CA PHE A 54 3.30 5.38 -9.23
C PHE A 54 3.54 3.95 -9.68
N ILE A 55 2.49 3.15 -9.69
CA ILE A 55 2.50 1.80 -10.26
C ILE A 55 1.93 1.92 -11.67
N VAL A 56 2.71 1.52 -12.66
CA VAL A 56 2.35 1.63 -14.07
C VAL A 56 2.35 0.23 -14.68
N VAL A 57 1.25 -0.13 -15.34
CA VAL A 57 1.12 -1.44 -15.99
C VAL A 57 0.82 -1.20 -17.45
N ASP A 58 1.71 -1.68 -18.31
CA ASP A 58 1.59 -1.54 -19.77
C ASP A 58 1.30 -0.10 -20.19
N GLY A 59 2.00 0.85 -19.54
CA GLY A 59 1.89 2.27 -19.86
C GLY A 59 0.75 3.01 -19.18
N VAL A 60 -0.05 2.33 -18.34
CA VAL A 60 -1.20 2.92 -17.66
C VAL A 60 -0.95 2.98 -16.15
N THR A 61 -1.13 4.16 -15.55
CA THR A 61 -1.04 4.32 -14.10
C THR A 61 -2.24 3.66 -13.44
N VAL A 62 -1.98 2.68 -12.58
CA VAL A 62 -3.04 1.87 -11.95
C VAL A 62 -3.09 2.02 -10.43
N GLY A 63 -2.13 2.72 -9.83
CA GLY A 63 -2.07 2.92 -8.40
C GLY A 63 -0.76 3.54 -7.97
N PHE A 64 -0.45 3.42 -6.68
CA PHE A 64 0.84 3.89 -6.17
C PHE A 64 1.24 3.11 -4.92
N MET A 65 2.50 3.24 -4.56
CA MET A 65 3.03 2.68 -3.33
C MET A 65 4.04 3.63 -2.69
N GLN A 66 4.19 3.51 -1.37
CA GLN A 66 5.28 4.16 -0.66
C GLN A 66 5.86 3.16 0.33
N THR A 67 7.17 2.95 0.26
CA THR A 67 7.87 2.06 1.18
C THR A 67 8.99 2.83 1.86
N ARG A 68 9.33 2.40 3.08
CA ARG A 68 10.40 3.01 3.87
C ARG A 68 11.27 1.90 4.44
N LEU A 69 12.59 2.05 4.28
CA LEU A 69 13.54 1.13 4.91
C LEU A 69 13.83 1.61 6.32
N THR A 70 13.76 0.68 7.27
CA THR A 70 14.30 0.86 8.62
C THR A 70 15.54 -0.02 8.75
N ASP A 71 16.13 -0.12 9.94
CA ASP A 71 17.35 -0.90 10.13
C ASP A 71 17.16 -2.39 9.78
N ASP A 72 15.97 -2.94 10.01
CA ASP A 72 15.71 -4.37 9.86
C ASP A 72 14.43 -4.70 9.08
N HIS A 73 13.68 -3.70 8.63
CA HIS A 73 12.40 -3.91 7.97
C HIS A 73 12.25 -3.06 6.72
N LEU A 74 11.55 -3.60 5.73
CA LEU A 74 10.90 -2.83 4.68
C LEU A 74 9.47 -2.56 5.13
N VAL A 75 9.15 -1.30 5.39
CA VAL A 75 7.80 -0.91 5.82
C VAL A 75 7.00 -0.48 4.60
N ILE A 76 5.88 -1.14 4.34
CA ILE A 76 4.95 -0.75 3.27
C ILE A 76 3.97 0.25 3.90
N GLU A 77 4.20 1.54 3.62
CA GLU A 77 3.38 2.61 4.20
C GLU A 77 2.09 2.83 3.41
N HIS A 78 2.17 2.66 2.08
CA HIS A 78 1.02 2.78 1.18
C HIS A 78 1.16 1.78 0.06
N LEU A 79 0.05 1.13 -0.30
CA LEU A 79 -0.05 0.28 -1.48
C LEU A 79 -1.52 0.27 -1.91
N TYR A 80 -1.82 0.95 -3.00
CA TYR A 80 -3.20 1.09 -3.49
C TYR A 80 -3.26 0.87 -4.99
N VAL A 81 -4.30 0.13 -5.40
CA VAL A 81 -4.68 -0.04 -6.81
C VAL A 81 -6.05 0.61 -6.97
N ILE A 82 -6.21 1.46 -7.98
CA ILE A 82 -7.49 2.14 -8.20
C ILE A 82 -8.58 1.12 -8.57
N PRO A 83 -9.85 1.38 -8.22
CA PRO A 83 -10.92 0.38 -8.36
C PRO A 83 -11.05 -0.24 -9.74
N GLU A 84 -10.88 0.54 -10.81
CA GLU A 84 -11.00 0.08 -12.20
C GLU A 84 -9.98 -1.03 -12.54
N HIS A 85 -8.90 -1.12 -11.79
CA HIS A 85 -7.82 -2.07 -12.03
C HIS A 85 -7.69 -3.13 -10.94
N GLN A 86 -8.58 -3.14 -9.95
CA GLN A 86 -8.60 -4.17 -8.92
C GLN A 86 -9.13 -5.49 -9.47
N GLY A 87 -8.78 -6.59 -8.80
CA GLY A 87 -9.26 -7.92 -9.18
C GLY A 87 -8.54 -8.54 -10.38
N LYS A 88 -7.43 -7.96 -10.81
CA LYS A 88 -6.65 -8.45 -11.99
C LYS A 88 -5.29 -9.00 -11.62
N GLY A 89 -5.02 -9.19 -10.32
CA GLY A 89 -3.73 -9.70 -9.87
C GLY A 89 -2.61 -8.66 -9.82
N LEU A 90 -2.90 -7.37 -10.02
CA LEU A 90 -1.88 -6.32 -10.00
C LEU A 90 -1.26 -6.15 -8.63
N GLY A 91 -2.08 -6.13 -7.57
CA GLY A 91 -1.58 -6.04 -6.21
C GLY A 91 -0.62 -7.18 -5.88
N SER A 92 -0.95 -8.40 -6.29
CA SER A 92 -0.09 -9.57 -6.09
C SER A 92 1.23 -9.45 -6.84
N ALA A 93 1.20 -8.93 -8.08
CA ALA A 93 2.41 -8.71 -8.86
C ALA A 93 3.34 -7.68 -8.21
N VAL A 94 2.77 -6.59 -7.69
CA VAL A 94 3.54 -5.55 -7.02
C VAL A 94 4.13 -6.06 -5.71
N ILE A 95 3.32 -6.72 -4.87
CA ILE A 95 3.82 -7.22 -3.58
C ILE A 95 4.92 -8.26 -3.81
N ALA A 96 4.81 -9.11 -4.84
CA ALA A 96 5.85 -10.08 -5.16
C ALA A 96 7.21 -9.40 -5.44
N GLU A 97 7.21 -8.27 -6.14
CA GLU A 97 8.44 -7.51 -6.38
C GLU A 97 9.03 -6.98 -5.08
N LEU A 98 8.18 -6.40 -4.21
CA LEU A 98 8.64 -5.86 -2.93
C LEU A 98 9.20 -6.97 -2.03
N LEU A 99 8.53 -8.11 -1.96
CA LEU A 99 8.97 -9.23 -1.13
C LEU A 99 10.29 -9.82 -1.64
N ARG A 100 10.44 -9.93 -2.96
CA ARG A 100 11.69 -10.43 -3.55
C ARG A 100 12.86 -9.52 -3.19
N ALA A 101 12.67 -8.21 -3.28
CA ALA A 101 13.72 -7.24 -2.93
C ALA A 101 14.08 -7.32 -1.45
N ALA A 102 13.09 -7.45 -0.56
CA ALA A 102 13.35 -7.59 0.87
C ALA A 102 14.05 -8.90 1.20
N ASP A 103 13.64 -10.00 0.59
CA ASP A 103 14.27 -11.31 0.78
C ASP A 103 15.74 -11.30 0.35
N ALA A 104 16.05 -10.63 -0.76
CA ALA A 104 17.43 -10.49 -1.24
C ALA A 104 18.34 -9.76 -0.25
N GLN A 105 17.75 -8.90 0.59
CA GLN A 105 18.47 -8.15 1.64
C GLN A 105 18.33 -8.82 3.01
N SER A 106 17.68 -9.97 3.08
CA SER A 106 17.35 -10.68 4.35
C SER A 106 16.55 -9.80 5.31
N MET A 107 15.66 -8.97 4.77
CA MET A 107 14.83 -8.05 5.54
C MET A 107 13.41 -8.57 5.69
N ALA A 108 12.82 -8.34 6.86
CA ALA A 108 11.40 -8.56 7.08
C ALA A 108 10.60 -7.42 6.42
N ASP A 109 9.33 -7.70 6.11
CA ASP A 109 8.38 -6.71 5.61
C ASP A 109 7.34 -6.43 6.70
N ALA A 110 6.95 -5.17 6.84
CA ALA A 110 5.93 -4.75 7.81
C ALA A 110 4.85 -3.92 7.10
N VAL A 111 3.60 -4.11 7.50
CA VAL A 111 2.47 -3.38 6.91
C VAL A 111 1.33 -3.25 7.92
N GLY A 112 0.55 -2.17 7.81
CA GLY A 112 -0.72 -2.01 8.52
C GLY A 112 -1.89 -2.07 7.54
N ALA A 113 -3.00 -2.66 7.95
CA ALA A 113 -4.21 -2.73 7.17
C ALA A 113 -5.40 -2.23 7.99
N LEU A 114 -6.29 -1.48 7.35
CA LEU A 114 -7.54 -1.03 7.98
C LEU A 114 -8.35 -2.26 8.40
N ARG A 115 -8.81 -2.26 9.66
CA ARG A 115 -9.62 -3.36 10.19
C ARG A 115 -10.85 -3.58 9.30
N ASP A 116 -11.18 -4.84 9.05
CA ASP A 116 -12.31 -5.29 8.23
C ASP A 116 -12.18 -4.98 6.74
N SER A 117 -11.02 -4.51 6.28
CA SER A 117 -10.78 -4.34 4.85
C SER A 117 -10.29 -5.64 4.21
N ASP A 118 -10.43 -5.72 2.89
CA ASP A 118 -9.95 -6.87 2.12
C ASP A 118 -8.43 -7.00 2.13
N SER A 119 -7.71 -5.92 2.43
CA SER A 119 -6.26 -5.91 2.54
C SER A 119 -5.75 -6.92 3.56
N ASN A 120 -6.52 -7.18 4.64
CA ASN A 120 -6.14 -8.16 5.65
C ASN A 120 -5.93 -9.55 5.03
N ARG A 121 -6.89 -10.02 4.22
CA ARG A 121 -6.76 -11.30 3.53
C ARG A 121 -5.66 -11.28 2.49
N PHE A 122 -5.51 -10.16 1.80
CA PHE A 122 -4.46 -9.99 0.79
C PHE A 122 -3.07 -10.21 1.41
N TYR A 123 -2.77 -9.53 2.51
CA TYR A 123 -1.46 -9.68 3.15
C TYR A 123 -1.26 -11.09 3.74
N GLN A 124 -2.29 -11.68 4.33
CA GLN A 124 -2.21 -13.03 4.85
C GLN A 124 -1.90 -14.05 3.75
N ARG A 125 -2.51 -13.91 2.57
CA ARG A 125 -2.21 -14.79 1.43
C ARG A 125 -0.75 -14.69 0.98
N HIS A 126 -0.11 -13.56 1.23
CA HIS A 126 1.29 -13.35 0.85
C HIS A 126 2.29 -13.63 1.98
N GLY A 127 1.85 -14.34 3.01
CA GLY A 127 2.74 -14.83 4.06
C GLY A 127 2.92 -13.89 5.25
N PHE A 128 2.14 -12.82 5.33
CA PHE A 128 2.18 -11.91 6.47
C PHE A 128 1.39 -12.49 7.65
N ALA A 129 1.96 -12.39 8.85
CA ALA A 129 1.33 -12.82 10.10
C ALA A 129 1.03 -11.62 10.98
N LYS A 130 -0.13 -11.62 11.60
CA LYS A 130 -0.56 -10.56 12.51
C LYS A 130 0.40 -10.46 13.71
N THR A 131 0.77 -9.24 14.06
CA THR A 131 1.62 -8.96 15.23
C THR A 131 0.86 -8.21 16.32
N THR A 132 0.26 -7.07 15.98
CA THR A 132 -0.48 -6.22 16.93
C THR A 132 -1.71 -5.66 16.25
N GLU A 133 -2.54 -4.97 17.01
CA GLU A 133 -3.69 -4.26 16.46
C GLU A 133 -4.04 -3.05 17.33
N THR A 134 -4.67 -2.06 16.69
CA THR A 134 -5.28 -0.92 17.34
C THR A 134 -6.79 -0.98 17.11
N GLU A 135 -7.52 0.05 17.54
CA GLU A 135 -8.97 0.11 17.31
C GLU A 135 -9.32 0.00 15.82
N TRP A 136 -8.49 0.61 14.94
CA TRP A 136 -8.83 0.73 13.53
C TRP A 136 -7.93 -0.04 12.58
N ASP A 137 -6.73 -0.44 13.03
CA ASP A 137 -5.74 -1.04 12.16
C ASP A 137 -5.22 -2.36 12.73
N ILE A 138 -4.86 -3.27 11.83
CA ILE A 138 -4.20 -4.53 12.16
C ILE A 138 -2.83 -4.51 11.51
N TYR A 139 -1.79 -4.89 12.26
CA TYR A 139 -0.41 -4.84 11.80
C TYR A 139 0.13 -6.23 11.55
N TYR A 140 0.91 -6.37 10.50
CA TYR A 140 1.45 -7.64 10.01
C TYR A 140 2.94 -7.53 9.76
N VAL A 141 3.63 -8.66 9.92
CA VAL A 141 5.03 -8.80 9.56
C VAL A 141 5.21 -10.12 8.78
N ARG A 142 6.05 -10.07 7.75
CA ARG A 142 6.51 -11.25 7.03
C ARG A 142 8.01 -11.35 7.20
N LYS A 143 8.48 -12.49 7.74
CA LYS A 143 9.92 -12.76 7.90
C LYS A 143 10.54 -13.03 6.52
N PRO A 144 11.84 -12.72 6.33
CA PRO A 144 12.51 -13.01 5.07
C PRO A 144 12.51 -14.52 4.78
N GLN A 145 12.39 -14.84 3.52
CA GLN A 145 12.34 -16.21 3.03
C GLN A 145 13.63 -16.61 2.33
#